data_68aa95787adc1287fdfa950ca974a70c
#
_entry.id   68aa95787adc1287fdfa950ca974a70c
#
_cell.length_a   1.000
_cell.length_b   1.000
_cell.length_c   1.000
_cell.angle_alpha   90.00
_cell.angle_beta   90.00
_cell.angle_gamma   90.00
#
_symmetry.space_group_name_H-M   'P 1'
#
loop_
_entity.id
_entity.type
_entity.pdbx_description
1 polymer ?
#
loop_
_entity_poly.entity_id
_entity_poly.type
_entity_poly.pdbx_seq_one_letter_code
_entity_poly.pdbx_strand_id
1 'polypeptide(L)'
;TQWKDNFWLFINGSTQFSTYDEERYHEPLVHPVMNLLKERKDILLLGAGDGLAAREILKYSDVESLTLVDLDPAMTRLARQHKMFLRVNQGSLNDPRVRVLNKDAYQFMKESSDLYDAIIIDLPDPKSVSLSLLYSLGFYKMVEKHLKPFGAMVTQSTSPLYSPEAFLCIKKTMQAANFSTLPYQNSVPSMGQWGWVLGIRKKIMPAKRLKQEVIAQKLPDIETRFFNQNAMISMAYFGKGLFEKEKKIEPNTQFNHNILKYYRQGSWDLY
;
A
#
# COMPACT_ATOMS: atom_id res chain seq x y z
N THR A 1 2.64 -18.73 -13.29
CA THR A 1 1.84 -19.19 -14.45
C THR A 1 1.94 -18.18 -15.57
N GLN A 2 2.07 -18.64 -16.80
CA GLN A 2 2.07 -17.79 -18.00
C GLN A 2 0.84 -18.14 -18.88
N TRP A 3 0.22 -17.13 -19.45
CA TRP A 3 -0.81 -17.28 -20.48
C TRP A 3 -0.62 -16.21 -21.57
N LYS A 4 -0.43 -16.62 -22.80
CA LYS A 4 0.03 -15.77 -23.90
C LYS A 4 1.32 -15.06 -23.51
N ASP A 5 1.38 -13.73 -23.67
CA ASP A 5 2.53 -12.89 -23.35
C ASP A 5 2.52 -12.38 -21.89
N ASN A 6 1.48 -12.70 -21.13
CA ASN A 6 1.33 -12.29 -19.74
C ASN A 6 1.62 -13.42 -18.78
N PHE A 7 2.08 -13.08 -17.58
CA PHE A 7 2.22 -14.04 -16.49
C PHE A 7 1.62 -13.52 -15.20
N TRP A 8 1.27 -14.46 -14.33
CA TRP A 8 0.72 -14.24 -13.01
C TRP A 8 1.66 -14.81 -11.97
N LEU A 9 1.92 -14.02 -10.93
CA LEU A 9 2.60 -14.50 -9.73
C LEU A 9 1.56 -14.86 -8.67
N PHE A 10 1.69 -16.07 -8.14
CA PHE A 10 0.89 -16.56 -7.01
C PHE A 10 1.83 -16.93 -5.86
N ILE A 11 1.50 -16.53 -4.64
CA ILE A 11 2.17 -16.95 -3.41
C ILE A 11 1.10 -17.55 -2.48
N ASN A 12 1.26 -18.79 -2.07
CA ASN A 12 0.32 -19.49 -1.19
C ASN A 12 -1.14 -19.42 -1.69
N GLY A 13 -1.35 -19.56 -3.00
CA GLY A 13 -2.67 -19.51 -3.63
C GLY A 13 -3.27 -18.12 -3.80
N SER A 14 -2.58 -17.07 -3.39
CA SER A 14 -3.04 -15.68 -3.58
C SER A 14 -2.31 -15.03 -4.75
N THR A 15 -3.05 -14.37 -5.64
CA THR A 15 -2.50 -13.56 -6.71
C THR A 15 -1.71 -12.39 -6.11
N GLN A 16 -0.47 -12.22 -6.55
CA GLN A 16 0.35 -11.07 -6.19
C GLN A 16 0.27 -9.98 -7.25
N PHE A 17 0.47 -10.35 -8.50
CA PHE A 17 0.25 -9.48 -9.64
C PHE A 17 0.09 -10.28 -10.94
N SER A 18 -0.42 -9.60 -11.96
CA SER A 18 -0.35 -10.01 -13.36
C SER A 18 0.31 -8.91 -14.19
N THR A 19 1.17 -9.29 -15.14
CA THR A 19 1.76 -8.31 -16.10
C THR A 19 0.72 -7.69 -17.02
N TYR A 20 -0.51 -8.21 -17.02
CA TYR A 20 -1.62 -7.69 -17.80
C TYR A 20 -2.14 -6.35 -17.26
N ASP A 21 -2.10 -6.14 -15.94
CA ASP A 21 -2.80 -5.02 -15.29
C ASP A 21 -2.15 -4.55 -13.97
N GLU A 22 -0.91 -4.92 -13.70
CA GLU A 22 -0.23 -4.60 -12.43
C GLU A 22 -0.08 -3.08 -12.18
N GLU A 23 -0.04 -2.28 -13.25
CA GLU A 23 -0.01 -0.82 -13.13
C GLU A 23 -1.27 -0.26 -12.47
N ARG A 24 -2.40 -0.94 -12.63
CA ARG A 24 -3.68 -0.57 -12.01
C ARG A 24 -3.69 -0.79 -10.49
N TYR A 25 -2.67 -1.48 -9.97
CA TYR A 25 -2.43 -1.70 -8.55
C TYR A 25 -1.27 -0.83 -8.04
N HIS A 26 -0.10 -0.92 -8.67
CA HIS A 26 1.12 -0.30 -8.16
C HIS A 26 1.15 1.23 -8.33
N GLU A 27 0.63 1.75 -9.44
CA GLU A 27 0.53 3.20 -9.63
C GLU A 27 -0.43 3.86 -8.62
N PRO A 28 -1.65 3.33 -8.34
CA PRO A 28 -2.49 3.78 -7.24
C PRO A 28 -1.87 3.64 -5.85
N LEU A 29 -1.08 2.61 -5.60
CA LEU A 29 -0.38 2.45 -4.33
C LEU A 29 0.66 3.56 -4.11
N VAL A 30 1.41 3.92 -5.15
CA VAL A 30 2.60 4.78 -5.02
C VAL A 30 2.28 6.26 -5.29
N HIS A 31 1.68 6.58 -6.42
CA HIS A 31 1.64 7.96 -6.88
C HIS A 31 0.81 8.92 -6.01
N PRO A 32 -0.34 8.54 -5.42
CA PRO A 32 -1.11 9.46 -4.58
C PRO A 32 -0.35 9.97 -3.36
N VAL A 33 0.40 9.10 -2.68
CA VAL A 33 1.19 9.49 -1.50
C VAL A 33 2.44 10.26 -1.92
N MET A 34 3.13 9.83 -2.97
CA MET A 34 4.34 10.51 -3.46
C MET A 34 4.04 11.93 -3.94
N ASN A 35 2.91 12.16 -4.63
CA ASN A 35 2.52 13.48 -5.10
C ASN A 35 2.03 14.41 -3.97
N LEU A 36 1.55 13.86 -2.86
CA LEU A 36 1.13 14.65 -1.71
C LEU A 36 2.30 15.36 -1.03
N LEU A 37 3.50 14.79 -1.14
CA LEU A 37 4.70 15.24 -0.43
C LEU A 37 5.42 16.32 -1.25
N LYS A 38 5.93 17.33 -0.51
CA LYS A 38 6.82 18.35 -1.09
C LYS A 38 8.27 17.86 -1.22
N GLU A 39 8.69 17.01 -0.30
CA GLU A 39 10.00 16.35 -0.28
C GLU A 39 9.79 14.84 -0.20
N ARG A 40 10.56 14.07 -0.96
CA ARG A 40 10.43 12.62 -1.10
C ARG A 40 11.80 11.95 -1.15
N LYS A 41 12.68 12.34 -0.22
CA LYS A 41 14.08 11.90 -0.21
C LYS A 41 14.22 10.48 0.33
N ASP A 42 13.64 10.23 1.50
CA ASP A 42 13.78 8.97 2.22
C ASP A 42 12.46 8.22 2.26
N ILE A 43 12.39 7.10 1.57
CA ILE A 43 11.17 6.31 1.42
C ILE A 43 11.36 4.95 2.09
N LEU A 44 10.34 4.50 2.84
CA LEU A 44 10.24 3.15 3.35
C LEU A 44 9.14 2.39 2.59
N LEU A 45 9.49 1.22 2.08
CA LEU A 45 8.58 0.28 1.45
C LEU A 45 8.56 -1.01 2.26
N LEU A 46 7.41 -1.34 2.85
CA LEU A 46 7.19 -2.57 3.62
C LEU A 46 6.45 -3.59 2.77
N GLY A 47 7.05 -4.74 2.50
CA GLY A 47 6.64 -5.72 1.51
C GLY A 47 7.10 -5.35 0.10
N ALA A 48 6.34 -5.75 -0.91
CA ALA A 48 6.61 -5.47 -2.33
C ALA A 48 7.97 -6.01 -2.82
N GLY A 49 8.36 -7.19 -2.34
CA GLY A 49 9.64 -7.83 -2.69
C GLY A 49 9.79 -8.17 -4.17
N ASP A 50 8.76 -8.04 -4.98
CA ASP A 50 8.78 -8.16 -6.44
C ASP A 50 9.42 -6.96 -7.16
N GLY A 51 9.51 -5.80 -6.47
CA GLY A 51 10.12 -4.58 -6.98
C GLY A 51 9.24 -3.70 -7.86
N LEU A 52 7.94 -4.01 -8.03
CA LEU A 52 7.05 -3.22 -8.88
C LEU A 52 6.69 -1.87 -8.24
N ALA A 53 6.39 -1.86 -6.95
CA ALA A 53 6.21 -0.60 -6.22
C ALA A 53 7.52 0.22 -6.16
N ALA A 54 8.68 -0.44 -6.00
CA ALA A 54 9.98 0.22 -6.04
C ALA A 54 10.23 0.90 -7.39
N ARG A 55 9.87 0.24 -8.52
CA ARG A 55 9.93 0.83 -9.86
C ARG A 55 9.15 2.14 -9.94
N GLU A 56 7.95 2.19 -9.41
CA GLU A 56 7.12 3.40 -9.44
C GLU A 56 7.69 4.52 -8.55
N ILE A 57 8.24 4.17 -7.38
CA ILE A 57 8.89 5.12 -6.47
C ILE A 57 10.13 5.76 -7.14
N LEU A 58 10.94 4.96 -7.83
CA LEU A 58 12.19 5.40 -8.45
C LEU A 58 12.01 6.31 -9.67
N LYS A 59 10.79 6.45 -10.19
CA LYS A 59 10.45 7.46 -11.21
C LYS A 59 10.59 8.90 -10.69
N TYR A 60 10.55 9.09 -9.38
CA TYR A 60 10.75 10.40 -8.76
C TYR A 60 12.24 10.65 -8.57
N SER A 61 12.77 11.64 -9.29
CA SER A 61 14.21 11.95 -9.31
C SER A 61 14.75 12.51 -7.99
N ASP A 62 13.88 13.04 -7.15
CA ASP A 62 14.20 13.56 -5.82
C ASP A 62 14.27 12.48 -4.72
N VAL A 63 13.98 11.21 -5.04
CA VAL A 63 14.21 10.08 -4.14
C VAL A 63 15.71 9.80 -4.03
N GLU A 64 16.25 10.00 -2.83
CA GLU A 64 17.66 9.77 -2.51
C GLU A 64 17.90 8.36 -1.92
N SER A 65 16.92 7.84 -1.16
CA SER A 65 17.02 6.57 -0.43
C SER A 65 15.67 5.85 -0.42
N LEU A 66 15.67 4.58 -0.79
CA LEU A 66 14.55 3.66 -0.67
C LEU A 66 14.97 2.44 0.17
N THR A 67 14.46 2.34 1.39
CA THR A 67 14.59 1.13 2.20
C THR A 67 13.40 0.21 1.92
N LEU A 68 13.65 -0.96 1.34
CA LEU A 68 12.65 -2.01 1.13
C LEU A 68 12.84 -3.12 2.17
N VAL A 69 11.78 -3.44 2.90
CA VAL A 69 11.77 -4.49 3.93
C VAL A 69 10.77 -5.57 3.53
N ASP A 70 11.26 -6.72 3.13
CA ASP A 70 10.44 -7.88 2.76
C ASP A 70 10.89 -9.12 3.54
N LEU A 71 9.93 -9.92 3.97
CA LEU A 71 10.22 -11.11 4.78
C LEU A 71 10.93 -12.21 3.98
N ASP A 72 10.63 -12.32 2.67
CA ASP A 72 11.06 -13.47 1.86
C ASP A 72 12.32 -13.16 1.04
N PRO A 73 13.50 -13.69 1.44
CA PRO A 73 14.74 -13.55 0.66
C PRO A 73 14.70 -14.27 -0.68
N ALA A 74 13.83 -15.26 -0.86
CA ALA A 74 13.68 -15.94 -2.15
C ALA A 74 12.95 -15.03 -3.14
N MET A 75 11.93 -14.29 -2.68
CA MET A 75 11.20 -13.33 -3.50
C MET A 75 12.12 -12.19 -3.97
N THR A 76 12.82 -11.55 -3.06
CA THR A 76 13.72 -10.42 -3.39
C THR A 76 14.89 -10.86 -4.27
N ARG A 77 15.43 -12.08 -4.09
CA ARG A 77 16.44 -12.65 -4.97
C ARG A 77 15.88 -12.90 -6.37
N LEU A 78 14.68 -13.48 -6.47
CA LEU A 78 14.00 -13.72 -7.75
C LEU A 78 13.78 -12.40 -8.50
N ALA A 79 13.30 -11.36 -7.81
CA ALA A 79 13.06 -10.04 -8.37
C ALA A 79 14.34 -9.34 -8.87
N ARG A 80 15.49 -9.63 -8.24
CA ARG A 80 16.80 -9.05 -8.61
C ARG A 80 17.53 -9.79 -9.71
N GLN A 81 17.22 -11.06 -9.97
CA GLN A 81 18.03 -11.92 -10.83
C GLN A 81 17.29 -12.54 -12.00
N HIS A 82 15.99 -12.83 -11.85
CA HIS A 82 15.25 -13.54 -12.87
C HIS A 82 14.86 -12.62 -14.04
N LYS A 83 15.18 -13.00 -15.26
CA LYS A 83 14.99 -12.17 -16.49
C LYS A 83 13.57 -11.59 -16.63
N MET A 84 12.56 -12.38 -16.29
CA MET A 84 11.17 -11.95 -16.37
C MET A 84 10.87 -10.83 -15.37
N PHE A 85 11.31 -10.96 -14.11
CA PHE A 85 11.15 -9.93 -13.09
C PHE A 85 11.93 -8.67 -13.46
N LEU A 86 13.18 -8.80 -13.90
CA LEU A 86 14.01 -7.67 -14.34
C LEU A 86 13.36 -6.89 -15.50
N ARG A 87 12.64 -7.59 -16.39
CA ARG A 87 11.87 -6.93 -17.46
C ARG A 87 10.69 -6.12 -16.90
N VAL A 88 9.97 -6.66 -15.93
CA VAL A 88 8.74 -6.04 -15.41
C VAL A 88 9.04 -4.95 -14.39
N ASN A 89 9.93 -5.21 -13.44
CA ASN A 89 10.33 -4.26 -12.42
C ASN A 89 11.44 -3.30 -12.86
N GLN A 90 11.94 -3.44 -14.12
CA GLN A 90 13.00 -2.62 -14.72
C GLN A 90 14.29 -2.58 -13.87
N GLY A 91 14.57 -3.69 -13.15
CA GLY A 91 15.75 -3.79 -12.30
C GLY A 91 15.73 -2.90 -11.05
N SER A 92 14.55 -2.44 -10.64
CA SER A 92 14.38 -1.48 -9.53
C SER A 92 15.10 -1.87 -8.25
N LEU A 93 15.13 -3.18 -7.88
CA LEU A 93 15.82 -3.62 -6.67
C LEU A 93 17.35 -3.66 -6.82
N ASN A 94 17.89 -3.34 -7.98
CA ASN A 94 19.32 -3.19 -8.24
C ASN A 94 19.76 -1.72 -8.39
N ASP A 95 18.81 -0.76 -8.29
CA ASP A 95 19.12 0.67 -8.29
C ASP A 95 19.98 1.02 -7.05
N PRO A 96 21.05 1.82 -7.19
CA PRO A 96 21.93 2.16 -6.06
C PRO A 96 21.25 2.90 -4.91
N ARG A 97 20.09 3.51 -5.13
CA ARG A 97 19.28 4.15 -4.10
C ARG A 97 18.51 3.14 -3.24
N VAL A 98 18.42 1.87 -3.64
CA VAL A 98 17.60 0.83 -3.01
C VAL A 98 18.40 -0.05 -2.07
N ARG A 99 18.02 -0.02 -0.80
CA ARG A 99 18.51 -0.94 0.23
C ARG A 99 17.45 -2.00 0.52
N VAL A 100 17.70 -3.25 0.14
CA VAL A 100 16.81 -4.39 0.43
C VAL A 100 17.22 -5.04 1.74
N LEU A 101 16.25 -5.18 2.67
CA LEU A 101 16.40 -5.86 3.95
C LEU A 101 15.39 -7.01 4.05
N ASN A 102 15.88 -8.24 4.20
CA ASN A 102 14.99 -9.39 4.44
C ASN A 102 14.74 -9.55 5.94
N LYS A 103 13.68 -8.93 6.42
CA LYS A 103 13.26 -8.90 7.83
C LYS A 103 11.74 -8.89 7.95
N ASP A 104 11.25 -9.32 9.12
CA ASP A 104 9.85 -9.08 9.50
C ASP A 104 9.59 -7.57 9.65
N ALA A 105 8.52 -7.08 8.98
CA ALA A 105 8.18 -5.66 8.94
C ALA A 105 7.83 -5.11 10.34
N TYR A 106 7.13 -5.89 11.18
CA TYR A 106 6.79 -5.48 12.55
C TYR A 106 8.04 -5.31 13.40
N GLN A 107 8.97 -6.28 13.31
CA GLN A 107 10.23 -6.25 14.05
C GLN A 107 11.13 -5.11 13.55
N PHE A 108 11.21 -4.89 12.24
CA PHE A 108 11.95 -3.75 11.67
C PHE A 108 11.44 -2.42 12.23
N MET A 109 10.11 -2.19 12.20
CA MET A 109 9.49 -0.97 12.71
C MET A 109 9.67 -0.78 14.22
N LYS A 110 9.89 -1.85 14.98
CA LYS A 110 10.18 -1.81 16.41
C LYS A 110 11.63 -1.45 16.71
N GLU A 111 12.56 -1.89 15.87
CA GLU A 111 14.01 -1.74 16.07
C GLU A 111 14.60 -0.50 15.42
N SER A 112 14.01 -0.03 14.31
CA SER A 112 14.49 1.15 13.59
C SER A 112 14.23 2.44 14.36
N SER A 113 15.10 3.42 14.15
CA SER A 113 14.91 4.81 14.57
C SER A 113 14.84 5.78 13.39
N ASP A 114 14.93 5.27 12.17
CA ASP A 114 14.95 6.09 10.96
C ASP A 114 13.60 6.78 10.72
N LEU A 115 13.66 7.97 10.09
CA LEU A 115 12.50 8.77 9.74
C LEU A 115 12.38 8.88 8.22
N TYR A 116 11.15 8.76 7.72
CA TYR A 116 10.85 8.71 6.29
C TYR A 116 9.88 9.82 5.86
N ASP A 117 10.04 10.29 4.62
CA ASP A 117 9.08 11.20 3.99
C ASP A 117 7.80 10.46 3.58
N ALA A 118 7.95 9.25 3.05
CA ALA A 118 6.82 8.35 2.80
C ALA A 118 7.06 6.96 3.38
N ILE A 119 5.99 6.34 3.91
CA ILE A 119 5.95 4.92 4.25
C ILE A 119 4.85 4.27 3.42
N ILE A 120 5.24 3.37 2.52
CA ILE A 120 4.33 2.63 1.63
C ILE A 120 4.28 1.18 2.13
N ILE A 121 3.07 0.69 2.36
CA ILE A 121 2.83 -0.61 2.98
C ILE A 121 2.07 -1.50 2.00
N ASP A 122 2.75 -2.52 1.53
CA ASP A 122 2.25 -3.52 0.60
C ASP A 122 2.45 -4.92 1.18
N LEU A 123 1.74 -5.18 2.26
CA LEU A 123 1.83 -6.42 3.03
C LEU A 123 0.66 -7.35 2.71
N PRO A 124 0.82 -8.68 2.91
CA PRO A 124 -0.26 -9.63 2.66
C PRO A 124 -1.52 -9.33 3.47
N ASP A 125 -2.68 -9.70 2.91
CA ASP A 125 -3.98 -9.59 3.57
C ASP A 125 -4.01 -10.23 4.97
N PRO A 126 -4.84 -9.72 5.89
CA PRO A 126 -4.87 -10.16 7.29
C PRO A 126 -5.56 -11.52 7.49
N LYS A 127 -5.04 -12.58 6.82
CA LYS A 127 -5.59 -13.95 6.82
C LYS A 127 -5.27 -14.74 8.10
N SER A 128 -4.33 -14.26 8.91
CA SER A 128 -3.89 -14.91 10.16
C SER A 128 -3.72 -13.90 11.29
N VAL A 129 -3.58 -14.40 12.52
CA VAL A 129 -3.30 -13.56 13.70
C VAL A 129 -2.01 -12.76 13.50
N SER A 130 -0.94 -13.39 13.03
CA SER A 130 0.34 -12.71 12.77
C SER A 130 0.22 -11.59 11.73
N LEU A 131 -0.48 -11.84 10.62
CA LEU A 131 -0.72 -10.83 9.60
C LEU A 131 -1.65 -9.71 10.11
N SER A 132 -2.63 -10.02 10.99
CA SER A 132 -3.50 -8.99 11.57
C SER A 132 -2.75 -7.97 12.42
N LEU A 133 -1.58 -8.33 12.99
CA LEU A 133 -0.73 -7.41 13.75
C LEU A 133 -0.16 -6.28 12.90
N LEU A 134 0.10 -6.53 11.60
CA LEU A 134 0.59 -5.56 10.64
C LEU A 134 -0.46 -4.49 10.25
N TYR A 135 -1.70 -4.68 10.69
CA TYR A 135 -2.84 -3.77 10.54
C TYR A 135 -3.38 -3.28 11.89
N SER A 136 -2.59 -3.46 12.96
CA SER A 136 -3.02 -3.09 14.31
C SER A 136 -2.77 -1.62 14.64
N LEU A 137 -3.51 -1.11 15.63
CA LEU A 137 -3.30 0.22 16.20
C LEU A 137 -1.84 0.41 16.66
N GLY A 138 -1.24 -0.62 17.26
CA GLY A 138 0.15 -0.60 17.68
C GLY A 138 1.10 -0.41 16.50
N PHE A 139 0.89 -1.12 15.40
CA PHE A 139 1.69 -1.01 14.19
C PHE A 139 1.56 0.38 13.55
N TYR A 140 0.35 0.89 13.36
CA TYR A 140 0.17 2.23 12.78
C TYR A 140 0.68 3.37 13.67
N LYS A 141 0.71 3.19 14.99
CA LYS A 141 1.41 4.14 15.89
C LYS A 141 2.92 4.10 15.71
N MET A 142 3.52 2.93 15.43
CA MET A 142 4.94 2.86 15.06
C MET A 142 5.18 3.55 13.70
N VAL A 143 4.34 3.30 12.70
CA VAL A 143 4.39 4.01 11.41
C VAL A 143 4.33 5.53 11.61
N GLU A 144 3.41 6.01 12.43
CA GLU A 144 3.27 7.45 12.76
C GLU A 144 4.57 8.04 13.34
N LYS A 145 5.25 7.31 14.22
CA LYS A 145 6.51 7.75 14.83
C LYS A 145 7.67 7.81 13.85
N HIS A 146 7.69 6.95 12.82
CA HIS A 146 8.75 6.87 11.81
C HIS A 146 8.54 7.82 10.62
N LEU A 147 7.45 8.57 10.59
CA LEU A 147 7.26 9.62 9.59
C LEU A 147 7.96 10.92 10.02
N LYS A 148 8.66 11.57 9.09
CA LYS A 148 9.12 12.96 9.23
C LYS A 148 7.94 13.91 9.51
N PRO A 149 8.17 15.15 9.94
CA PRO A 149 7.08 16.06 10.38
C PRO A 149 5.92 16.20 9.37
N PHE A 150 6.20 16.27 8.08
CA PHE A 150 5.20 16.41 7.00
C PHE A 150 5.03 15.12 6.18
N GLY A 151 5.60 14.01 6.66
CA GLY A 151 5.53 12.72 5.99
C GLY A 151 4.11 12.15 5.96
N ALA A 152 3.88 11.28 4.98
CA ALA A 152 2.62 10.57 4.77
C ALA A 152 2.83 9.07 4.58
N MET A 153 1.75 8.30 4.71
CA MET A 153 1.77 6.87 4.47
C MET A 153 0.63 6.44 3.55
N VAL A 154 0.78 5.29 2.95
CA VAL A 154 -0.29 4.56 2.29
C VAL A 154 -0.18 3.08 2.63
N THR A 155 -1.31 2.40 2.71
CA THR A 155 -1.35 0.94 2.84
C THR A 155 -2.32 0.33 1.85
N GLN A 156 -1.94 -0.81 1.25
CA GLN A 156 -2.93 -1.67 0.65
C GLN A 156 -3.97 -2.02 1.72
N SER A 157 -5.23 -2.17 1.32
CA SER A 157 -6.34 -2.25 2.29
C SER A 157 -7.38 -3.28 1.89
N THR A 158 -6.94 -4.37 1.25
CA THR A 158 -7.83 -5.43 0.79
C THR A 158 -8.96 -4.92 -0.14
N SER A 159 -10.03 -5.66 -0.29
CA SER A 159 -11.11 -5.31 -1.20
C SER A 159 -12.27 -4.60 -0.49
N PRO A 160 -12.65 -3.38 -0.90
CA PRO A 160 -13.87 -2.74 -0.41
C PRO A 160 -15.16 -3.41 -0.91
N LEU A 161 -15.06 -4.30 -1.93
CA LEU A 161 -16.18 -5.07 -2.46
C LEU A 161 -16.32 -6.42 -1.73
N TYR A 162 -15.24 -7.21 -1.70
CA TYR A 162 -15.29 -8.56 -1.13
C TYR A 162 -15.19 -8.58 0.39
N SER A 163 -14.49 -7.60 1.00
CA SER A 163 -14.34 -7.50 2.46
C SER A 163 -14.46 -6.05 2.95
N PRO A 164 -15.63 -5.41 2.76
CA PRO A 164 -15.85 -4.00 3.10
C PRO A 164 -15.59 -3.69 4.57
N GLU A 165 -15.91 -4.60 5.48
CA GLU A 165 -15.70 -4.42 6.92
C GLU A 165 -14.20 -4.39 7.28
N ALA A 166 -13.37 -5.24 6.63
CA ALA A 166 -11.92 -5.22 6.83
C ALA A 166 -11.29 -3.95 6.25
N PHE A 167 -11.72 -3.51 5.06
CA PHE A 167 -11.30 -2.24 4.47
C PHE A 167 -11.59 -1.05 5.39
N LEU A 168 -12.81 -0.97 5.94
CA LEU A 168 -13.21 0.08 6.88
C LEU A 168 -12.48 -0.03 8.22
N CYS A 169 -12.17 -1.26 8.66
CA CYS A 169 -11.40 -1.50 9.87
C CYS A 169 -9.98 -0.93 9.75
N ILE A 170 -9.30 -1.14 8.62
CA ILE A 170 -8.00 -0.54 8.34
C ILE A 170 -8.08 0.99 8.47
N LYS A 171 -9.03 1.61 7.75
CA LYS A 171 -9.28 3.06 7.81
C LYS A 171 -9.47 3.55 9.25
N LYS A 172 -10.35 2.90 10.02
CA LYS A 172 -10.63 3.30 11.43
C LYS A 172 -9.42 3.11 12.34
N THR A 173 -8.65 2.04 12.12
CA THR A 173 -7.43 1.78 12.89
C THR A 173 -6.37 2.86 12.65
N MET A 174 -6.17 3.27 11.40
CA MET A 174 -5.30 4.40 11.07
C MET A 174 -5.80 5.72 11.70
N GLN A 175 -7.12 5.96 11.70
CA GLN A 175 -7.70 7.13 12.36
C GLN A 175 -7.47 7.14 13.87
N ALA A 176 -7.54 5.98 14.50
CA ALA A 176 -7.21 5.80 15.93
C ALA A 176 -5.72 5.99 16.22
N ALA A 177 -4.85 5.76 15.21
CA ALA A 177 -3.41 6.04 15.26
C ALA A 177 -3.04 7.49 14.86
N ASN A 178 -3.96 8.45 14.99
CA ASN A 178 -3.78 9.89 14.71
C ASN A 178 -3.61 10.28 13.25
N PHE A 179 -4.04 9.46 12.29
CA PHE A 179 -4.06 9.83 10.89
C PHE A 179 -5.40 10.46 10.45
N SER A 180 -5.35 11.51 9.66
CA SER A 180 -6.39 11.84 8.69
C SER A 180 -6.26 10.89 7.52
N THR A 181 -7.35 10.28 7.10
CA THR A 181 -7.33 9.20 6.11
C THR A 181 -8.13 9.56 4.85
N LEU A 182 -7.61 9.14 3.71
CA LEU A 182 -8.31 9.12 2.43
C LEU A 182 -8.36 7.67 1.92
N PRO A 183 -9.50 6.99 2.01
CA PRO A 183 -9.72 5.72 1.33
C PRO A 183 -9.94 5.94 -0.17
N TYR A 184 -9.47 5.03 -1.01
CA TYR A 184 -9.73 5.00 -2.44
C TYR A 184 -9.65 3.56 -2.95
N GLN A 185 -10.16 3.34 -4.17
CA GLN A 185 -10.30 2.00 -4.75
C GLN A 185 -10.11 2.02 -6.26
N ASN A 186 -9.72 0.88 -6.82
CA ASN A 186 -9.65 0.68 -8.26
C ASN A 186 -10.04 -0.75 -8.64
N SER A 187 -10.49 -0.93 -9.87
CA SER A 187 -10.65 -2.26 -10.46
C SER A 187 -9.32 -2.72 -11.04
N VAL A 188 -8.81 -3.84 -10.52
CA VAL A 188 -7.63 -4.56 -11.01
C VAL A 188 -8.16 -5.90 -11.56
N PRO A 189 -8.33 -6.06 -12.89
CA PRO A 189 -9.03 -7.21 -13.47
C PRO A 189 -8.52 -8.57 -13.00
N SER A 190 -7.20 -8.72 -12.77
CA SER A 190 -6.59 -9.97 -12.29
C SER A 190 -6.81 -10.23 -10.79
N MET A 191 -7.24 -9.22 -10.01
CA MET A 191 -7.39 -9.26 -8.55
C MET A 191 -8.78 -8.81 -8.08
N GLY A 192 -9.62 -8.31 -8.98
CA GLY A 192 -10.91 -7.71 -8.65
C GLY A 192 -10.80 -6.26 -8.16
N GLN A 193 -11.78 -5.82 -7.37
CA GLN A 193 -11.76 -4.47 -6.83
C GLN A 193 -10.86 -4.40 -5.60
N TRP A 194 -9.87 -3.53 -5.67
CA TRP A 194 -8.88 -3.36 -4.62
C TRP A 194 -8.90 -1.96 -4.00
N GLY A 195 -8.46 -1.85 -2.77
CA GLY A 195 -8.52 -0.61 -2.01
C GLY A 195 -7.21 -0.24 -1.34
N TRP A 196 -7.03 1.05 -1.14
CA TRP A 196 -5.91 1.64 -0.40
C TRP A 196 -6.43 2.69 0.57
N VAL A 197 -5.67 2.92 1.63
CA VAL A 197 -5.91 4.03 2.55
C VAL A 197 -4.63 4.86 2.69
N LEU A 198 -4.70 6.11 2.25
CA LEU A 198 -3.65 7.11 2.44
C LEU A 198 -3.87 7.82 3.76
N GLY A 199 -2.79 8.09 4.50
CA GLY A 199 -2.82 8.75 5.79
C GLY A 199 -1.76 9.84 5.94
N ILE A 200 -2.16 10.96 6.54
CA ILE A 200 -1.25 12.01 7.02
C ILE A 200 -1.63 12.34 8.47
N ARG A 201 -0.68 12.79 9.30
CA ARG A 201 -1.00 13.15 10.69
C ARG A 201 -2.13 14.17 10.78
N LYS A 202 -3.13 13.93 11.64
CA LYS A 202 -4.30 14.84 11.82
C LYS A 202 -3.91 16.29 12.10
N LYS A 203 -2.82 16.49 12.87
CA LYS A 203 -2.30 17.82 13.20
C LYS A 203 -1.75 18.60 12.00
N ILE A 204 -1.37 17.91 10.92
CA ILE A 204 -0.83 18.50 9.70
C ILE A 204 -1.96 18.88 8.74
N MET A 205 -2.91 17.95 8.55
CA MET A 205 -3.98 18.16 7.57
C MET A 205 -5.27 17.43 7.98
N PRO A 206 -6.43 18.10 8.03
CA PRO A 206 -7.71 17.43 8.28
C PRO A 206 -8.14 16.61 7.05
N ALA A 207 -8.94 15.54 7.26
CA ALA A 207 -9.31 14.58 6.21
C ALA A 207 -10.01 15.23 5.00
N LYS A 208 -10.85 16.25 5.21
CA LYS A 208 -11.52 16.98 4.11
C LYS A 208 -10.50 17.65 3.20
N ARG A 209 -9.50 18.32 3.78
CA ARG A 209 -8.41 18.96 3.03
C ARG A 209 -7.54 17.93 2.35
N LEU A 210 -7.21 16.82 3.02
CA LEU A 210 -6.45 15.72 2.43
C LEU A 210 -7.09 15.22 1.13
N LYS A 211 -8.40 14.97 1.13
CA LYS A 211 -9.12 14.58 -0.09
C LYS A 211 -9.02 15.65 -1.17
N GLN A 212 -9.23 16.92 -0.83
CA GLN A 212 -9.15 18.02 -1.81
C GLN A 212 -7.75 18.13 -2.42
N GLU A 213 -6.71 18.10 -1.60
CA GLU A 213 -5.31 18.17 -2.05
C GLU A 213 -4.98 17.00 -2.99
N VAL A 214 -5.32 15.77 -2.62
CA VAL A 214 -4.98 14.58 -3.41
C VAL A 214 -5.72 14.54 -4.75
N ILE A 215 -7.01 14.88 -4.82
CA ILE A 215 -7.75 14.88 -6.09
C ILE A 215 -7.42 16.08 -6.99
N ALA A 216 -6.87 17.16 -6.43
CA ALA A 216 -6.47 18.35 -7.19
C ALA A 216 -5.02 18.28 -7.70
N GLN A 217 -4.25 17.26 -7.31
CA GLN A 217 -2.84 17.14 -7.68
C GLN A 217 -2.67 17.01 -9.19
N LYS A 218 -1.74 17.81 -9.70
CA LYS A 218 -1.15 17.55 -11.02
C LYS A 218 -0.02 16.55 -10.84
N LEU A 219 -0.01 15.52 -11.64
CA LEU A 219 1.13 14.59 -11.69
C LEU A 219 2.38 15.34 -12.16
N PRO A 220 3.54 15.09 -11.56
CA PRO A 220 4.81 15.48 -12.16
C PRO A 220 4.95 14.83 -13.53
N ASP A 221 5.92 15.28 -14.31
CA ASP A 221 6.24 14.69 -15.63
C ASP A 221 6.91 13.32 -15.43
N ILE A 222 6.10 12.33 -15.10
CA ILE A 222 6.50 10.91 -14.96
C ILE A 222 5.62 10.06 -15.85
N GLU A 223 6.21 9.04 -16.45
CA GLU A 223 5.47 8.09 -17.27
C GLU A 223 4.60 7.17 -16.41
N THR A 224 3.29 7.17 -16.68
CA THR A 224 2.32 6.25 -16.09
C THR A 224 1.50 5.55 -17.16
N ARG A 225 1.07 4.31 -16.92
CA ARG A 225 0.23 3.53 -17.86
C ARG A 225 -1.25 3.62 -17.54
N PHE A 226 -1.58 3.87 -16.28
CA PHE A 226 -2.96 3.95 -15.79
C PHE A 226 -3.25 5.26 -15.07
N PHE A 227 -2.37 5.66 -14.16
CA PHE A 227 -2.64 6.71 -13.19
C PHE A 227 -2.55 8.11 -13.82
N ASN A 228 -3.60 8.90 -13.63
CA ASN A 228 -3.64 10.33 -13.92
C ASN A 228 -4.64 11.01 -12.96
N GLN A 229 -4.83 12.32 -13.09
CA GLN A 229 -5.74 13.06 -12.24
C GLN A 229 -7.19 12.55 -12.32
N ASN A 230 -7.69 12.21 -13.51
CA ASN A 230 -9.04 11.68 -13.66
C ASN A 230 -9.21 10.31 -13.01
N ALA A 231 -8.20 9.44 -13.14
CA ALA A 231 -8.17 8.16 -12.44
C ALA A 231 -8.20 8.37 -10.91
N MET A 232 -7.40 9.31 -10.38
CA MET A 232 -7.42 9.62 -8.94
C MET A 232 -8.78 10.13 -8.48
N ILE A 233 -9.41 11.02 -9.23
CA ILE A 233 -10.76 11.50 -8.94
C ILE A 233 -11.73 10.31 -8.91
N SER A 234 -11.74 9.47 -9.92
CA SER A 234 -12.61 8.29 -10.00
C SER A 234 -12.41 7.35 -8.81
N MET A 235 -11.16 7.07 -8.45
CA MET A 235 -10.81 6.17 -7.34
C MET A 235 -11.25 6.70 -5.96
N ALA A 236 -11.30 8.02 -5.76
CA ALA A 236 -11.63 8.65 -4.47
C ALA A 236 -13.13 8.70 -4.15
N TYR A 237 -13.97 8.13 -5.00
CA TYR A 237 -15.42 8.07 -4.80
C TYR A 237 -15.93 6.63 -4.75
N PHE A 238 -16.91 6.42 -3.88
CA PHE A 238 -17.51 5.11 -3.61
C PHE A 238 -19.01 5.18 -3.83
N GLY A 239 -19.60 4.05 -4.15
CA GLY A 239 -21.04 3.90 -4.21
C GLY A 239 -21.71 4.11 -2.84
N LYS A 240 -23.01 4.28 -2.86
CA LYS A 240 -23.84 4.40 -1.65
C LYS A 240 -23.71 3.13 -0.79
N GLY A 241 -23.68 3.30 0.52
CA GLY A 241 -23.83 2.21 1.50
C GLY A 241 -22.52 1.73 2.15
N LEU A 242 -21.36 1.85 1.48
CA LEU A 242 -20.10 1.37 2.08
C LEU A 242 -19.84 2.02 3.45
N PHE A 243 -19.85 3.35 3.52
CA PHE A 243 -19.54 4.09 4.75
C PHE A 243 -20.67 4.07 5.80
N GLU A 244 -21.87 3.65 5.45
CA GLU A 244 -22.96 3.44 6.40
C GLU A 244 -22.61 2.33 7.39
N LYS A 245 -21.87 1.31 6.94
CA LYS A 245 -21.36 0.20 7.76
C LYS A 245 -20.29 0.64 8.77
N GLU A 246 -19.60 1.74 8.52
CA GLU A 246 -18.44 2.19 9.32
C GLU A 246 -18.78 2.42 10.80
N LYS A 247 -20.02 2.80 11.12
CA LYS A 247 -20.47 3.05 12.50
C LYS A 247 -20.31 1.81 13.41
N LYS A 248 -20.43 0.60 12.84
CA LYS A 248 -20.35 -0.68 13.56
C LYS A 248 -18.96 -1.30 13.59
N ILE A 249 -18.01 -0.70 12.88
CA ILE A 249 -16.64 -1.22 12.77
C ILE A 249 -15.80 -0.74 13.93
N GLU A 250 -15.08 -1.66 14.57
CA GLU A 250 -14.12 -1.37 15.62
C GLU A 250 -12.68 -1.41 15.10
N PRO A 251 -11.78 -0.56 15.62
CA PRO A 251 -10.36 -0.62 15.28
C PRO A 251 -9.73 -1.98 15.60
N ASN A 252 -8.72 -2.35 14.81
CA ASN A 252 -7.93 -3.55 15.06
C ASN A 252 -6.80 -3.25 16.05
N THR A 253 -6.65 -4.09 17.07
CA THR A 253 -5.55 -4.00 18.04
C THR A 253 -4.83 -5.34 18.15
N GLN A 254 -3.67 -5.36 18.81
CA GLN A 254 -2.95 -6.62 19.11
C GLN A 254 -3.71 -7.57 20.05
N PHE A 255 -4.82 -7.13 20.65
CA PHE A 255 -5.59 -7.92 21.61
C PHE A 255 -6.91 -8.46 21.04
N ASN A 256 -7.53 -7.75 20.08
CA ASN A 256 -8.87 -8.11 19.59
C ASN A 256 -8.88 -8.74 18.19
N HIS A 257 -7.85 -8.50 17.37
CA HIS A 257 -7.72 -9.01 15.99
C HIS A 257 -9.00 -8.84 15.16
N ASN A 258 -9.73 -7.74 15.34
CA ASN A 258 -11.01 -7.49 14.68
C ASN A 258 -10.93 -7.57 13.17
N ILE A 259 -9.81 -7.11 12.57
CA ILE A 259 -9.62 -7.17 11.12
C ILE A 259 -9.64 -8.61 10.58
N LEU A 260 -9.08 -9.57 11.31
CA LEU A 260 -9.11 -10.98 10.91
C LEU A 260 -10.53 -11.53 10.87
N LYS A 261 -11.37 -11.15 11.87
CA LYS A 261 -12.78 -11.50 11.91
C LYS A 261 -13.51 -10.91 10.70
N TYR A 262 -13.34 -9.60 10.43
CA TYR A 262 -13.99 -8.93 9.32
C TYR A 262 -13.51 -9.48 7.97
N TYR A 263 -12.22 -9.78 7.83
CA TYR A 263 -11.67 -10.37 6.61
C TYR A 263 -12.28 -11.74 6.31
N ARG A 264 -12.44 -12.61 7.33
CA ARG A 264 -13.04 -13.96 7.19
C ARG A 264 -14.53 -13.93 6.88
N GLN A 265 -15.21 -12.85 7.19
CA GLN A 265 -16.63 -12.64 6.88
C GLN A 265 -16.84 -12.10 5.46
N GLY A 266 -15.77 -11.83 4.72
CA GLY A 266 -15.82 -11.35 3.34
C GLY A 266 -16.35 -12.41 2.37
N SER A 267 -16.90 -11.95 1.26
CA SER A 267 -17.46 -12.80 0.17
C SER A 267 -16.35 -13.20 -0.80
N TRP A 268 -15.31 -13.89 -0.30
CA TRP A 268 -14.15 -14.32 -1.09
C TRP A 268 -14.44 -15.48 -2.06
N ASP A 269 -15.55 -16.15 -1.88
CA ASP A 269 -16.11 -17.15 -2.80
C ASP A 269 -16.55 -16.56 -4.15
N LEU A 270 -16.70 -15.24 -4.21
CA LEU A 270 -16.99 -14.51 -5.44
C LEU A 270 -15.74 -14.03 -6.20
N TYR A 271 -14.56 -14.29 -5.63
CA TYR A 271 -13.26 -13.82 -6.15
C TYR A 271 -12.54 -14.83 -7.06
#